data_ddfdc24aa47b908f3bdc9f9061c05750
#
_entry.id   ddfdc24aa47b908f3bdc9f9061c05750
#
_cell.length_a   1.000
_cell.length_b   1.000
_cell.length_c   1.000
_cell.angle_alpha   90.00
_cell.angle_beta   90.00
_cell.angle_gamma   90.00
#
_symmetry.space_group_name_H-M   'P 1'
#
loop_
_entity.id
_entity.type
_entity.pdbx_description
1 polymer ?
#
loop_
_entity_poly.entity_id
_entity_poly.type
_entity_poly.pdbx_seq_one_letter_code
_entity_poly.pdbx_strand_id
1 'polypeptide(L)'
;GSSEGSSGIHVVLGNEACDLDSMVSSLSFAYFLSKTSGSSGKTVVPVLNIPRAEFPLRSDNVFLLKESGVPPEALVFRDEVDLAGLHRAKRLTLTLVDHNMLPSADIDLEEAVVEVIDHHHLERTPSTSCSVTVETVGSCATLVTEHIHHKAPEVLDRQVAQLLYGAIVLDCVNMAPEAGKVTPKDSQLACLLESRFPDLPPRGALFQSLQSAKFDISGLSTEQILLKDMKAVSGGDLRLAVSAVYMTLDVRTV
;
A
#
# COMPACT_ATOMS: atom_id res chain seq x y z
N GLY A 1 33.01 -9.38 25.97
CA GLY A 1 32.49 -9.30 24.63
C GLY A 1 31.08 -8.79 24.66
N SER A 2 30.86 -7.53 24.36
CA SER A 2 29.55 -6.92 24.17
C SER A 2 28.92 -7.57 22.94
N SER A 3 27.86 -8.34 23.12
CA SER A 3 26.98 -8.75 22.05
C SER A 3 26.36 -7.48 21.48
N GLU A 4 26.82 -7.05 20.31
CA GLU A 4 26.08 -6.11 19.48
C GLU A 4 24.74 -6.79 19.16
N GLY A 5 23.72 -6.44 19.90
CA GLY A 5 22.35 -6.89 19.67
C GLY A 5 21.94 -6.43 18.27
N SER A 6 21.93 -7.38 17.33
CA SER A 6 21.49 -7.15 15.96
C SER A 6 20.10 -6.51 15.99
N SER A 7 20.01 -5.24 15.62
CA SER A 7 18.78 -4.44 15.58
C SER A 7 17.71 -5.17 14.77
N GLY A 8 16.49 -5.29 15.32
CA GLY A 8 15.34 -5.85 14.62
C GLY A 8 14.88 -4.95 13.47
N ILE A 9 14.17 -5.53 12.51
CA ILE A 9 13.57 -4.80 11.39
C ILE A 9 12.05 -4.91 11.50
N HIS A 10 11.39 -3.76 11.47
CA HIS A 10 9.93 -3.67 11.39
C HIS A 10 9.55 -3.34 9.94
N VAL A 11 8.94 -4.30 9.28
CA VAL A 11 8.50 -4.14 7.88
C VAL A 11 7.01 -3.79 7.85
N VAL A 12 6.66 -2.76 7.10
CA VAL A 12 5.28 -2.46 6.72
C VAL A 12 5.07 -2.98 5.31
N LEU A 13 4.23 -3.99 5.17
CA LEU A 13 4.03 -4.76 3.96
C LEU A 13 2.63 -4.52 3.38
N GLY A 14 2.55 -4.05 2.14
CA GLY A 14 1.32 -3.96 1.37
C GLY A 14 0.93 -5.30 0.73
N ASN A 15 -0.20 -5.33 0.02
CA ASN A 15 -0.66 -6.52 -0.68
C ASN A 15 0.13 -6.80 -1.97
N GLU A 16 -0.03 -8.01 -2.52
CA GLU A 16 0.70 -8.48 -3.71
C GLU A 16 0.29 -7.78 -5.02
N ALA A 17 -0.83 -7.07 -5.07
CA ALA A 17 -1.20 -6.26 -6.23
C ALA A 17 -0.36 -4.99 -6.31
N CYS A 18 0.10 -4.49 -5.17
CA CYS A 18 0.85 -3.24 -5.04
C CYS A 18 0.18 -2.09 -5.79
N ASP A 19 -1.14 -1.97 -5.62
CA ASP A 19 -1.89 -0.84 -6.15
C ASP A 19 -1.55 0.45 -5.39
N LEU A 20 -2.11 1.57 -5.83
CA LEU A 20 -1.80 2.87 -5.24
C LEU A 20 -2.08 2.91 -3.73
N ASP A 21 -3.22 2.36 -3.29
CA ASP A 21 -3.61 2.31 -1.89
C ASP A 21 -2.59 1.52 -1.05
N SER A 22 -2.21 0.35 -1.52
CA SER A 22 -1.27 -0.54 -0.84
C SER A 22 0.12 0.11 -0.69
N MET A 23 0.64 0.71 -1.76
CA MET A 23 1.92 1.41 -1.74
C MET A 23 1.88 2.61 -0.79
N VAL A 24 0.88 3.48 -0.94
CA VAL A 24 0.76 4.71 -0.14
C VAL A 24 0.59 4.38 1.34
N SER A 25 -0.25 3.40 1.67
CA SER A 25 -0.47 2.96 3.05
C SER A 25 0.81 2.41 3.66
N SER A 26 1.59 1.61 2.91
CA SER A 26 2.88 1.08 3.35
C SER A 26 3.89 2.19 3.64
N LEU A 27 4.10 3.11 2.69
CA LEU A 27 5.04 4.22 2.83
C LEU A 27 4.67 5.16 3.99
N SER A 28 3.41 5.57 4.05
CA SER A 28 2.93 6.54 5.03
C SER A 28 2.92 5.97 6.45
N PHE A 29 2.51 4.71 6.61
CA PHE A 29 2.49 4.07 7.92
C PHE A 29 3.90 3.74 8.42
N ALA A 30 4.80 3.31 7.54
CA ALA A 30 6.20 3.12 7.90
C ALA A 30 6.88 4.43 8.33
N TYR A 31 6.58 5.52 7.64
CA TYR A 31 7.07 6.84 8.03
C TYR A 31 6.54 7.24 9.42
N PHE A 32 5.24 7.07 9.67
CA PHE A 32 4.64 7.29 10.98
C PHE A 32 5.34 6.47 12.07
N LEU A 33 5.51 5.16 11.87
CA LEU A 33 6.20 4.31 12.84
C LEU A 33 7.65 4.77 13.07
N SER A 34 8.37 5.16 12.03
CA SER A 34 9.76 5.62 12.15
C SER A 34 9.88 6.90 12.99
N LYS A 35 8.86 7.75 12.97
CA LYS A 35 8.83 9.00 13.76
C LYS A 35 8.33 8.82 15.19
N THR A 36 7.52 7.79 15.44
CA THR A 36 6.84 7.59 16.73
C THR A 36 7.42 6.47 17.58
N SER A 37 8.18 5.54 16.99
CA SER A 37 8.73 4.36 17.70
C SER A 37 9.86 4.68 18.69
N GLY A 38 10.31 5.92 18.78
CA GLY A 38 11.34 6.35 19.74
C GLY A 38 12.62 5.51 19.65
N SER A 39 13.21 5.21 20.80
CA SER A 39 14.46 4.43 20.92
C SER A 39 14.26 2.91 20.88
N SER A 40 13.25 2.41 20.18
CA SER A 40 12.95 0.97 20.14
C SER A 40 14.07 0.10 19.52
N GLY A 41 15.07 0.74 18.92
CA GLY A 41 16.21 0.06 18.30
C GLY A 41 15.88 -0.70 17.02
N LYS A 42 14.61 -0.66 16.54
CA LYS A 42 14.18 -1.29 15.29
C LYS A 42 14.24 -0.29 14.13
N THR A 43 14.77 -0.74 13.00
CA THR A 43 14.68 -0.01 11.73
C THR A 43 13.31 -0.30 11.10
N VAL A 44 12.55 0.73 10.77
CA VAL A 44 11.25 0.58 10.08
C VAL A 44 11.46 0.73 8.58
N VAL A 45 10.95 -0.24 7.81
CA VAL A 45 11.11 -0.30 6.35
C VAL A 45 9.77 -0.58 5.68
N PRO A 46 9.28 0.31 4.79
CA PRO A 46 8.17 -0.03 3.91
C PRO A 46 8.68 -0.97 2.82
N VAL A 47 7.95 -2.05 2.56
CA VAL A 47 8.27 -2.99 1.48
C VAL A 47 7.10 -3.06 0.52
N LEU A 48 7.34 -2.69 -0.74
CA LEU A 48 6.40 -2.86 -1.83
C LEU A 48 6.40 -4.34 -2.23
N ASN A 49 5.22 -4.98 -2.19
CA ASN A 49 5.10 -6.44 -2.25
C ASN A 49 5.07 -7.00 -3.68
N ILE A 50 5.93 -6.45 -4.52
CA ILE A 50 6.20 -6.90 -5.90
C ILE A 50 7.71 -6.88 -6.18
N PRO A 51 8.18 -7.60 -7.20
CA PRO A 51 9.53 -7.42 -7.72
C PRO A 51 9.75 -5.99 -8.23
N ARG A 52 10.94 -5.44 -8.04
CA ARG A 52 11.29 -4.09 -8.54
C ARG A 52 11.03 -3.92 -10.03
N ALA A 53 11.30 -4.96 -10.82
CA ALA A 53 11.11 -4.94 -12.28
C ALA A 53 9.65 -4.72 -12.72
N GLU A 54 8.67 -5.04 -11.86
CA GLU A 54 7.25 -4.84 -12.14
C GLU A 54 6.73 -3.44 -11.77
N PHE A 55 7.50 -2.68 -10.99
CA PHE A 55 7.06 -1.38 -10.51
C PHE A 55 6.74 -0.37 -11.64
N PRO A 56 7.49 -0.28 -12.75
CA PRO A 56 7.15 0.59 -13.86
C PRO A 56 5.76 0.34 -14.46
N LEU A 57 5.20 -0.87 -14.28
CA LEU A 57 3.85 -1.22 -14.73
C LEU A 57 2.76 -0.58 -13.86
N ARG A 58 3.09 -0.16 -12.66
CA ARG A 58 2.20 0.58 -11.74
C ARG A 58 2.32 2.08 -12.03
N SER A 59 1.87 2.49 -13.22
CA SER A 59 2.10 3.84 -13.75
C SER A 59 1.43 4.96 -12.94
N ASP A 60 0.32 4.70 -12.27
CA ASP A 60 -0.30 5.63 -11.30
C ASP A 60 0.55 5.79 -10.04
N ASN A 61 1.15 4.71 -9.54
CA ASN A 61 2.10 4.76 -8.41
C ASN A 61 3.33 5.61 -8.78
N VAL A 62 3.92 5.34 -9.94
CA VAL A 62 5.08 6.10 -10.45
C VAL A 62 4.74 7.59 -10.59
N PHE A 63 3.57 7.89 -11.15
CA PHE A 63 3.08 9.27 -11.29
C PHE A 63 2.98 9.97 -9.92
N LEU A 64 2.28 9.37 -8.96
CA LEU A 64 2.06 10.00 -7.65
C LEU A 64 3.37 10.21 -6.87
N LEU A 65 4.28 9.25 -6.91
CA LEU A 65 5.60 9.39 -6.28
C LEU A 65 6.39 10.54 -6.87
N LYS A 66 6.41 10.67 -8.20
CA LYS A 66 7.07 11.77 -8.89
C LYS A 66 6.49 13.13 -8.47
N GLU A 67 5.16 13.25 -8.48
CA GLU A 67 4.47 14.49 -8.06
C GLU A 67 4.69 14.81 -6.58
N SER A 68 4.92 13.79 -5.76
CA SER A 68 5.18 13.94 -4.33
C SER A 68 6.67 14.08 -3.98
N GLY A 69 7.56 14.07 -4.97
CA GLY A 69 9.00 14.19 -4.76
C GLY A 69 9.65 13.01 -4.04
N VAL A 70 9.08 11.81 -4.19
CA VAL A 70 9.66 10.57 -3.65
C VAL A 70 10.45 9.86 -4.75
N PRO A 71 11.78 9.74 -4.61
CA PRO A 71 12.59 9.10 -5.64
C PRO A 71 12.38 7.58 -5.63
N PRO A 72 12.19 6.93 -6.79
CA PRO A 72 11.99 5.48 -6.89
C PRO A 72 13.17 4.67 -6.33
N GLU A 73 14.37 5.25 -6.32
CA GLU A 73 15.60 4.62 -5.80
C GLU A 73 15.54 4.42 -4.28
N ALA A 74 14.74 5.22 -3.58
CA ALA A 74 14.54 5.10 -2.14
C ALA A 74 13.57 3.98 -1.74
N LEU A 75 12.87 3.36 -2.70
CA LEU A 75 11.91 2.31 -2.45
C LEU A 75 12.59 0.96 -2.23
N VAL A 76 11.98 0.14 -1.38
CA VAL A 76 12.40 -1.25 -1.12
C VAL A 76 11.32 -2.20 -1.61
N PHE A 77 11.71 -3.20 -2.39
CA PHE A 77 10.81 -4.16 -3.01
C PHE A 77 10.94 -5.56 -2.40
N ARG A 78 9.93 -6.39 -2.64
CA ARG A 78 9.83 -7.75 -2.07
C ARG A 78 11.02 -8.65 -2.41
N ASP A 79 11.56 -8.52 -3.62
CA ASP A 79 12.73 -9.29 -4.09
C ASP A 79 14.08 -8.79 -3.56
N GLU A 80 14.09 -7.69 -2.82
CA GLU A 80 15.29 -7.10 -2.23
C GLU A 80 15.46 -7.40 -0.73
N VAL A 81 14.46 -8.08 -0.12
CA VAL A 81 14.45 -8.36 1.32
C VAL A 81 14.17 -9.84 1.58
N ASP A 82 15.09 -10.50 2.29
CA ASP A 82 14.88 -11.87 2.78
C ASP A 82 14.04 -11.86 4.07
N LEU A 83 12.71 -11.73 3.92
CA LEU A 83 11.80 -11.74 5.07
C LEU A 83 11.86 -13.07 5.83
N ALA A 84 11.97 -14.20 5.13
CA ALA A 84 12.06 -15.52 5.76
C ALA A 84 13.34 -15.66 6.57
N GLY A 85 14.47 -15.19 6.06
CA GLY A 85 15.75 -15.16 6.79
C GLY A 85 15.70 -14.29 8.04
N LEU A 86 15.09 -13.09 7.93
CA LEU A 86 14.87 -12.20 9.07
C LEU A 86 13.96 -12.85 10.14
N HIS A 87 12.90 -13.55 9.71
CA HIS A 87 12.00 -14.25 10.62
C HIS A 87 12.72 -15.39 11.35
N ARG A 88 13.44 -16.25 10.63
CA ARG A 88 14.25 -17.32 11.24
C ARG A 88 15.28 -16.80 12.24
N ALA A 89 15.84 -15.63 11.96
CA ALA A 89 16.76 -14.95 12.88
C ALA A 89 16.05 -14.24 14.05
N LYS A 90 14.72 -14.31 14.14
CA LYS A 90 13.88 -13.60 15.14
C LYS A 90 14.10 -12.09 15.17
N ARG A 91 14.35 -11.52 14.01
CA ARG A 91 14.61 -10.09 13.79
C ARG A 91 13.48 -9.38 13.05
N LEU A 92 12.46 -10.11 12.58
CA LEU A 92 11.36 -9.57 11.81
C LEU A 92 10.18 -9.21 12.71
N THR A 93 9.63 -8.04 12.46
CA THR A 93 8.29 -7.62 12.91
C THR A 93 7.52 -7.15 11.68
N LEU A 94 6.26 -7.54 11.53
CA LEU A 94 5.42 -7.18 10.39
C LEU A 94 4.21 -6.37 10.82
N THR A 95 3.93 -5.31 10.06
CA THR A 95 2.61 -4.68 9.96
C THR A 95 2.07 -4.91 8.56
N LEU A 96 0.84 -5.45 8.45
CA LEU A 96 0.15 -5.62 7.19
C LEU A 96 -0.77 -4.42 6.93
N VAL A 97 -0.73 -3.86 5.73
CA VAL A 97 -1.63 -2.80 5.29
C VAL A 97 -2.31 -3.18 3.99
N ASP A 98 -3.60 -2.84 3.87
CA ASP A 98 -4.42 -3.10 2.69
C ASP A 98 -4.58 -4.59 2.34
N HIS A 99 -4.34 -5.44 3.31
CA HIS A 99 -4.68 -6.86 3.35
C HIS A 99 -4.60 -7.36 4.79
N ASN A 100 -5.26 -8.47 5.10
CA ASN A 100 -5.30 -9.00 6.45
C ASN A 100 -4.91 -10.48 6.54
N MET A 101 -4.56 -11.11 5.42
CA MET A 101 -4.14 -12.49 5.32
C MET A 101 -2.86 -12.60 4.50
N LEU A 102 -1.85 -13.29 5.02
CA LEU A 102 -0.66 -13.60 4.24
C LEU A 102 -0.97 -14.68 3.19
N PRO A 103 -0.37 -14.60 1.99
CA PRO A 103 -0.48 -15.66 1.01
C PRO A 103 0.18 -16.96 1.54
N SER A 104 -0.19 -18.10 0.99
CA SER A 104 0.32 -19.41 1.42
C SER A 104 1.87 -19.50 1.38
N ALA A 105 2.51 -18.81 0.45
CA ALA A 105 3.97 -18.74 0.36
C ALA A 105 4.64 -18.03 1.55
N ASP A 106 3.91 -17.15 2.23
CA ASP A 106 4.42 -16.34 3.35
C ASP A 106 3.77 -16.72 4.69
N ILE A 107 3.02 -17.82 4.75
CA ILE A 107 2.28 -18.22 5.96
C ILE A 107 3.18 -18.40 7.19
N ASP A 108 4.41 -18.80 6.99
CA ASP A 108 5.39 -18.97 8.06
C ASP A 108 5.77 -17.64 8.74
N LEU A 109 5.48 -16.52 8.10
CA LEU A 109 5.73 -15.17 8.66
C LEU A 109 4.60 -14.70 9.60
N GLU A 110 3.53 -15.47 9.75
CA GLU A 110 2.35 -15.08 10.54
C GLU A 110 2.68 -14.73 11.99
N GLU A 111 3.63 -15.41 12.61
CA GLU A 111 4.09 -15.11 13.97
C GLU A 111 4.77 -13.75 14.12
N ALA A 112 5.28 -13.19 13.01
CA ALA A 112 5.92 -11.86 13.00
C ALA A 112 4.90 -10.72 12.89
N VAL A 113 3.63 -11.02 12.56
CA VAL A 113 2.58 -10.00 12.35
C VAL A 113 2.10 -9.47 13.70
N VAL A 114 2.34 -8.18 13.96
CA VAL A 114 1.96 -7.51 15.20
C VAL A 114 0.81 -6.51 15.01
N GLU A 115 0.57 -6.10 13.76
CA GLU A 115 -0.47 -5.12 13.45
C GLU A 115 -1.03 -5.33 12.04
N VAL A 116 -2.32 -5.09 11.89
CA VAL A 116 -3.04 -5.13 10.61
C VAL A 116 -3.92 -3.90 10.51
N ILE A 117 -3.84 -3.20 9.37
CA ILE A 117 -4.74 -2.09 9.00
C ILE A 117 -5.29 -2.40 7.62
N ASP A 118 -6.60 -2.63 7.53
CA ASP A 118 -7.23 -3.05 6.28
C ASP A 118 -8.69 -2.58 6.17
N HIS A 119 -9.19 -2.49 4.96
CA HIS A 119 -10.58 -2.13 4.67
C HIS A 119 -11.37 -3.25 3.97
N HIS A 120 -10.73 -4.38 3.72
CA HIS A 120 -11.36 -5.57 3.17
C HIS A 120 -12.06 -6.39 4.26
N HIS A 121 -12.84 -7.38 3.83
CA HIS A 121 -13.42 -8.35 4.76
C HIS A 121 -12.32 -9.06 5.57
N LEU A 122 -12.53 -9.18 6.88
CA LEU A 122 -11.56 -9.85 7.77
C LEU A 122 -11.60 -11.36 7.53
N GLU A 123 -10.50 -11.91 7.02
CA GLU A 123 -10.34 -13.34 6.70
C GLU A 123 -9.55 -14.10 7.77
N ARG A 124 -8.81 -13.37 8.61
CA ARG A 124 -7.98 -13.98 9.66
C ARG A 124 -8.72 -14.09 10.99
N THR A 125 -8.29 -15.06 11.82
CA THR A 125 -8.64 -15.07 13.24
C THR A 125 -7.65 -14.17 13.99
N PRO A 126 -8.10 -13.07 14.63
CA PRO A 126 -7.20 -12.20 15.37
C PRO A 126 -6.50 -12.96 16.50
N SER A 127 -5.18 -12.83 16.58
CA SER A 127 -4.43 -13.29 17.75
C SER A 127 -4.48 -12.21 18.83
N THR A 128 -4.40 -12.60 20.09
CA THR A 128 -4.40 -11.65 21.23
C THR A 128 -3.18 -10.74 21.25
N SER A 129 -2.13 -11.08 20.51
CA SER A 129 -0.89 -10.31 20.41
C SER A 129 -0.81 -9.40 19.18
N CYS A 130 -1.81 -9.45 18.28
CA CYS A 130 -1.87 -8.66 17.06
C CYS A 130 -2.94 -7.58 17.16
N SER A 131 -2.56 -6.33 16.95
CA SER A 131 -3.50 -5.21 16.82
C SER A 131 -4.17 -5.28 15.45
N VAL A 132 -5.50 -5.29 15.40
CA VAL A 132 -6.26 -5.39 14.15
C VAL A 132 -7.23 -4.23 14.05
N THR A 133 -7.05 -3.40 13.02
CA THR A 133 -7.95 -2.32 12.61
C THR A 133 -8.50 -2.66 11.24
N VAL A 134 -9.73 -3.15 11.20
CA VAL A 134 -10.45 -3.46 9.95
C VAL A 134 -11.78 -2.73 9.96
N GLU A 135 -11.97 -1.88 8.97
CA GLU A 135 -13.18 -1.08 8.83
C GLU A 135 -13.51 -0.90 7.34
N THR A 136 -14.76 -1.09 6.99
CA THR A 136 -15.22 -0.90 5.60
C THR A 136 -15.24 0.58 5.25
N VAL A 137 -14.23 1.00 4.50
CA VAL A 137 -14.05 2.33 3.91
C VAL A 137 -13.60 2.19 2.46
N GLY A 138 -13.55 3.28 1.72
CA GLY A 138 -13.18 3.27 0.31
C GLY A 138 -11.70 2.97 0.05
N SER A 139 -10.81 3.32 0.98
CA SER A 139 -9.36 3.16 0.84
C SER A 139 -8.72 2.88 2.18
N CYS A 140 -7.73 1.98 2.24
CA CYS A 140 -6.89 1.76 3.42
C CYS A 140 -6.16 3.06 3.83
N ALA A 141 -5.80 3.89 2.85
CA ALA A 141 -5.19 5.20 3.10
C ALA A 141 -6.07 6.12 3.98
N THR A 142 -7.38 5.96 3.96
CA THR A 142 -8.30 6.65 4.88
C THR A 142 -8.03 6.26 6.32
N LEU A 143 -7.88 4.96 6.61
CA LEU A 143 -7.57 4.46 7.97
C LEU A 143 -6.19 4.88 8.43
N VAL A 144 -5.20 4.85 7.53
CA VAL A 144 -3.84 5.32 7.83
C VAL A 144 -3.84 6.82 8.13
N THR A 145 -4.58 7.62 7.36
CA THR A 145 -4.73 9.07 7.61
C THR A 145 -5.35 9.32 8.98
N GLU A 146 -6.44 8.63 9.32
CA GLU A 146 -7.09 8.73 10.63
C GLU A 146 -6.12 8.38 11.76
N HIS A 147 -5.39 7.27 11.61
CA HIS A 147 -4.44 6.80 12.61
C HIS A 147 -3.33 7.84 12.88
N ILE A 148 -2.71 8.38 11.81
CA ILE A 148 -1.66 9.40 11.93
C ILE A 148 -2.25 10.68 12.56
N HIS A 149 -3.43 11.11 12.08
CA HIS A 149 -4.08 12.32 12.59
C HIS A 149 -4.36 12.26 14.09
N HIS A 150 -4.79 11.10 14.60
CA HIS A 150 -5.12 10.93 16.00
C HIS A 150 -3.90 10.69 16.89
N LYS A 151 -2.87 10.00 16.40
CA LYS A 151 -1.73 9.56 17.23
C LYS A 151 -0.54 10.52 17.18
N ALA A 152 -0.25 11.09 16.02
CA ALA A 152 0.88 11.99 15.80
C ALA A 152 0.58 12.94 14.62
N PRO A 153 -0.33 13.90 14.80
CA PRO A 153 -0.73 14.79 13.71
C PRO A 153 0.43 15.58 13.11
N GLU A 154 1.52 15.80 13.85
CA GLU A 154 2.73 16.46 13.36
C GLU A 154 3.50 15.66 12.29
N VAL A 155 3.29 14.34 12.22
CA VAL A 155 3.89 13.47 11.18
C VAL A 155 3.18 13.67 9.83
N LEU A 156 1.93 14.14 9.85
CA LEU A 156 1.16 14.42 8.64
C LEU A 156 1.66 15.73 8.01
N ASP A 157 2.78 15.65 7.31
CA ASP A 157 3.33 16.75 6.52
C ASP A 157 2.71 16.80 5.12
N ARG A 158 3.12 17.80 4.34
CA ARG A 158 2.59 18.06 2.99
C ARG A 158 2.84 16.88 2.03
N GLN A 159 3.98 16.21 2.12
CA GLN A 159 4.34 15.08 1.24
C GLN A 159 3.51 13.84 1.58
N VAL A 160 3.41 13.49 2.86
CA VAL A 160 2.57 12.39 3.34
C VAL A 160 1.10 12.65 3.02
N ALA A 161 0.64 13.89 3.21
CA ALA A 161 -0.73 14.29 2.88
C ALA A 161 -1.05 14.10 1.39
N GLN A 162 -0.13 14.47 0.50
CA GLN A 162 -0.31 14.30 -0.94
C GLN A 162 -0.40 12.82 -1.35
N LEU A 163 0.43 11.97 -0.76
CA LEU A 163 0.38 10.52 -1.00
C LEU A 163 -0.98 9.94 -0.55
N LEU A 164 -1.37 10.18 0.69
CA LEU A 164 -2.62 9.68 1.26
C LEU A 164 -3.84 10.21 0.49
N TYR A 165 -3.84 11.49 0.18
CA TYR A 165 -4.91 12.13 -0.58
C TYR A 165 -5.07 11.55 -1.98
N GLY A 166 -3.96 11.29 -2.68
CA GLY A 166 -3.98 10.66 -4.01
C GLY A 166 -4.63 9.28 -3.99
N ALA A 167 -4.29 8.44 -3.01
CA ALA A 167 -4.88 7.12 -2.87
C ALA A 167 -6.39 7.20 -2.55
N ILE A 168 -6.79 8.04 -1.60
CA ILE A 168 -8.21 8.22 -1.23
C ILE A 168 -9.02 8.70 -2.43
N VAL A 169 -8.54 9.70 -3.15
CA VAL A 169 -9.24 10.28 -4.30
C VAL A 169 -9.40 9.26 -5.44
N LEU A 170 -8.36 8.46 -5.71
CA LEU A 170 -8.45 7.45 -6.77
C LEU A 170 -9.42 6.32 -6.40
N ASP A 171 -9.28 5.74 -5.21
CA ASP A 171 -10.10 4.60 -4.77
C ASP A 171 -11.56 4.95 -4.58
N CYS A 172 -11.84 6.15 -4.07
CA CYS A 172 -13.18 6.66 -3.88
C CYS A 172 -13.78 7.30 -5.14
N VAL A 173 -13.14 7.08 -6.29
CA VAL A 173 -13.61 7.56 -7.61
C VAL A 173 -13.98 9.04 -7.57
N ASN A 174 -13.00 9.88 -7.22
CA ASN A 174 -13.19 11.32 -7.05
C ASN A 174 -14.28 11.70 -6.02
N MET A 175 -14.49 10.86 -5.00
CA MET A 175 -15.53 11.01 -3.97
C MET A 175 -16.95 10.99 -4.53
N ALA A 176 -17.18 10.34 -5.68
CA ALA A 176 -18.48 10.25 -6.34
C ALA A 176 -19.39 9.25 -5.61
N PRO A 177 -20.51 9.69 -4.99
CA PRO A 177 -21.40 8.80 -4.23
C PRO A 177 -22.02 7.70 -5.09
N GLU A 178 -22.27 7.98 -6.36
CA GLU A 178 -22.85 7.04 -7.34
C GLU A 178 -21.93 5.86 -7.66
N ALA A 179 -20.62 5.99 -7.42
CA ALA A 179 -19.69 4.88 -7.58
C ALA A 179 -19.80 3.84 -6.46
N GLY A 180 -20.50 4.16 -5.37
CA GLY A 180 -20.75 3.24 -4.25
C GLY A 180 -19.48 2.83 -3.46
N LYS A 181 -18.40 3.60 -3.60
CA LYS A 181 -17.10 3.28 -2.96
C LYS A 181 -16.74 4.21 -1.81
N VAL A 182 -17.27 5.42 -1.81
CA VAL A 182 -16.97 6.43 -0.79
C VAL A 182 -17.83 6.24 0.45
N THR A 183 -17.22 6.34 1.63
CA THR A 183 -17.91 6.38 2.91
C THR A 183 -17.84 7.79 3.51
N PRO A 184 -18.66 8.12 4.55
CA PRO A 184 -18.54 9.40 5.25
C PRO A 184 -17.15 9.65 5.84
N LYS A 185 -16.47 8.61 6.31
CA LYS A 185 -15.10 8.69 6.82
C LYS A 185 -14.11 9.09 5.73
N ASP A 186 -14.19 8.50 4.53
CA ASP A 186 -13.34 8.88 3.41
C ASP A 186 -13.51 10.37 3.06
N SER A 187 -14.75 10.84 3.01
CA SER A 187 -15.06 12.24 2.74
C SER A 187 -14.51 13.17 3.83
N GLN A 188 -14.67 12.78 5.09
CA GLN A 188 -14.17 13.54 6.24
C GLN A 188 -12.64 13.67 6.20
N LEU A 189 -11.93 12.57 5.96
CA LEU A 189 -10.46 12.58 5.94
C LEU A 189 -9.92 13.30 4.70
N ALA A 190 -10.55 13.17 3.53
CA ALA A 190 -10.20 13.96 2.35
C ALA A 190 -10.35 15.47 2.61
N CYS A 191 -11.48 15.90 3.19
CA CYS A 191 -11.69 17.30 3.56
C CYS A 191 -10.70 17.80 4.62
N LEU A 192 -10.32 16.95 5.57
CA LEU A 192 -9.29 17.26 6.55
C LEU A 192 -7.95 17.59 5.86
N LEU A 193 -7.53 16.74 4.91
CA LEU A 193 -6.29 16.94 4.16
C LEU A 193 -6.34 18.22 3.32
N GLU A 194 -7.46 18.45 2.61
CA GLU A 194 -7.68 19.66 1.80
C GLU A 194 -7.63 20.93 2.65
N SER A 195 -8.24 20.91 3.84
CA SER A 195 -8.27 22.07 4.73
C SER A 195 -6.91 22.36 5.35
N ARG A 196 -6.17 21.33 5.68
CA ARG A 196 -4.85 21.46 6.31
C ARG A 196 -3.76 21.81 5.32
N PHE A 197 -3.90 21.36 4.06
CA PHE A 197 -2.94 21.57 2.98
C PHE A 197 -3.63 22.14 1.74
N PRO A 198 -3.97 23.44 1.76
CA PRO A 198 -4.74 24.06 0.68
C PRO A 198 -3.99 24.15 -0.66
N ASP A 199 -2.70 23.86 -0.66
CA ASP A 199 -1.84 23.78 -1.85
C ASP A 199 -1.80 22.36 -2.47
N LEU A 200 -2.59 21.40 -1.95
CA LEU A 200 -2.79 20.12 -2.61
C LEU A 200 -3.44 20.32 -3.99
N PRO A 201 -3.14 19.47 -4.98
CA PRO A 201 -3.79 19.54 -6.28
C PRO A 201 -5.32 19.49 -6.14
N PRO A 202 -6.06 20.25 -6.97
CA PRO A 202 -7.52 20.13 -6.99
C PRO A 202 -7.97 18.68 -7.22
N ARG A 203 -8.94 18.22 -6.44
CA ARG A 203 -9.40 16.82 -6.40
C ARG A 203 -9.68 16.24 -7.80
N GLY A 204 -10.48 16.93 -8.61
CA GLY A 204 -10.83 16.46 -9.94
C GLY A 204 -9.65 16.38 -10.90
N ALA A 205 -8.71 17.33 -10.84
CA ALA A 205 -7.49 17.31 -11.66
C ALA A 205 -6.58 16.15 -11.26
N LEU A 206 -6.39 15.94 -9.95
CA LEU A 206 -5.58 14.85 -9.43
C LEU A 206 -6.17 13.49 -9.81
N PHE A 207 -7.49 13.33 -9.66
CA PHE A 207 -8.19 12.10 -10.06
C PHE A 207 -8.01 11.79 -11.54
N GLN A 208 -8.20 12.79 -12.41
CA GLN A 208 -8.02 12.61 -13.86
C GLN A 208 -6.59 12.21 -14.22
N SER A 209 -5.59 12.83 -13.60
CA SER A 209 -4.18 12.51 -13.85
C SER A 209 -3.84 11.10 -13.38
N LEU A 210 -4.29 10.69 -12.19
CA LEU A 210 -4.07 9.35 -11.65
C LEU A 210 -4.80 8.28 -12.47
N GLN A 211 -6.04 8.54 -12.87
CA GLN A 211 -6.82 7.62 -13.71
C GLN A 211 -6.19 7.47 -15.08
N SER A 212 -5.76 8.56 -15.72
CA SER A 212 -5.07 8.53 -17.00
C SER A 212 -3.75 7.75 -16.91
N ALA A 213 -2.96 7.94 -15.86
CA ALA A 213 -1.73 7.18 -15.63
C ALA A 213 -2.03 5.68 -15.41
N LYS A 214 -3.05 5.36 -14.63
CA LYS A 214 -3.45 3.97 -14.35
C LYS A 214 -3.87 3.21 -15.60
N PHE A 215 -4.62 3.86 -16.49
CA PHE A 215 -5.14 3.24 -17.72
C PHE A 215 -4.19 3.34 -18.91
N ASP A 216 -3.08 4.03 -18.78
CA ASP A 216 -2.10 4.13 -19.84
C ASP A 216 -1.37 2.78 -20.02
N ILE A 217 -1.59 2.16 -21.18
CA ILE A 217 -0.94 0.93 -21.63
C ILE A 217 -0.04 1.15 -22.84
N SER A 218 0.24 2.42 -23.17
CA SER A 218 1.07 2.80 -24.32
C SER A 218 2.48 2.18 -24.20
N GLY A 219 2.93 1.52 -25.25
CA GLY A 219 4.26 0.91 -25.30
C GLY A 219 4.44 -0.36 -24.48
N LEU A 220 3.40 -0.87 -23.81
CA LEU A 220 3.46 -2.14 -23.10
C LEU A 220 3.28 -3.34 -24.04
N SER A 221 4.04 -4.41 -23.81
CA SER A 221 3.79 -5.70 -24.44
C SER A 221 2.50 -6.35 -23.93
N THR A 222 1.99 -7.36 -24.62
CA THR A 222 0.80 -8.11 -24.15
C THR A 222 1.05 -8.73 -22.77
N GLU A 223 2.22 -9.28 -22.52
CA GLU A 223 2.60 -9.83 -21.22
C GLU A 223 2.57 -8.74 -20.12
N GLN A 224 3.16 -7.58 -20.38
CA GLN A 224 3.16 -6.46 -19.45
C GLN A 224 1.73 -5.93 -19.16
N ILE A 225 0.85 -5.90 -20.16
CA ILE A 225 -0.55 -5.51 -19.97
C ILE A 225 -1.26 -6.50 -19.04
N LEU A 226 -1.02 -7.80 -19.20
CA LEU A 226 -1.59 -8.82 -18.33
C LEU A 226 -1.05 -8.75 -16.89
N LEU A 227 0.23 -8.44 -16.73
CA LEU A 227 0.88 -8.31 -15.42
C LEU A 227 0.51 -7.02 -14.70
N LYS A 228 0.10 -5.98 -15.42
CA LYS A 228 -0.13 -4.63 -14.87
C LYS A 228 -1.15 -4.61 -13.73
N ASP A 229 -2.22 -5.38 -13.83
CA ASP A 229 -3.25 -5.51 -12.79
C ASP A 229 -3.69 -6.98 -12.71
N MET A 230 -2.80 -7.83 -12.23
CA MET A 230 -3.00 -9.26 -12.10
C MET A 230 -3.07 -9.65 -10.62
N LYS A 231 -4.08 -10.45 -10.28
CA LYS A 231 -4.17 -11.13 -8.99
C LYS A 231 -4.06 -12.63 -9.20
N ALA A 232 -3.19 -13.27 -8.44
CA ALA A 232 -3.02 -14.72 -8.46
C ALA A 232 -3.52 -15.33 -7.15
N VAL A 233 -4.24 -16.43 -7.26
CA VAL A 233 -4.72 -17.23 -6.14
C VAL A 233 -4.29 -18.68 -6.34
N SER A 234 -3.77 -19.30 -5.31
CA SER A 234 -3.37 -20.72 -5.32
C SER A 234 -4.16 -21.49 -4.27
N GLY A 235 -4.69 -22.65 -4.65
CA GLY A 235 -5.39 -23.58 -3.75
C GLY A 235 -5.13 -25.01 -4.16
N GLY A 236 -4.50 -25.82 -3.31
CA GLY A 236 -4.06 -27.17 -3.68
C GLY A 236 -3.11 -27.13 -4.89
N ASP A 237 -3.40 -27.95 -5.90
CA ASP A 237 -2.62 -28.00 -7.15
C ASP A 237 -3.08 -26.96 -8.20
N LEU A 238 -4.09 -26.16 -7.86
CA LEU A 238 -4.66 -25.16 -8.77
C LEU A 238 -4.03 -23.78 -8.55
N ARG A 239 -3.60 -23.16 -9.66
CA ARG A 239 -3.19 -21.74 -9.68
C ARG A 239 -4.09 -20.99 -10.65
N LEU A 240 -4.73 -19.93 -10.18
CA LEU A 240 -5.57 -19.06 -10.96
C LEU A 240 -4.97 -17.66 -10.98
N ALA A 241 -4.80 -17.10 -12.18
CA ALA A 241 -4.43 -15.70 -12.37
C ALA A 241 -5.58 -14.98 -13.08
N VAL A 242 -5.98 -13.83 -12.54
CA VAL A 242 -7.00 -12.96 -13.13
C VAL A 242 -6.38 -11.60 -13.38
N SER A 243 -6.41 -11.16 -14.64
CA SER A 243 -5.88 -9.86 -15.05
C SER A 243 -7.02 -8.94 -15.45
N ALA A 244 -7.03 -7.71 -14.92
CA ALA A 244 -7.85 -6.64 -15.43
C ALA A 244 -7.08 -5.95 -16.58
N VAL A 245 -7.66 -5.98 -17.79
CA VAL A 245 -7.06 -5.32 -18.95
C VAL A 245 -7.88 -4.10 -19.34
N TYR A 246 -7.20 -2.99 -19.60
CA TYR A 246 -7.82 -1.70 -19.91
C TYR A 246 -7.98 -1.48 -21.42
N MET A 247 -8.33 -2.55 -22.15
CA MET A 247 -8.59 -2.54 -23.59
C MET A 247 -9.52 -3.68 -23.98
N THR A 248 -10.19 -3.56 -25.13
CA THR A 248 -10.94 -4.67 -25.71
C THR A 248 -9.99 -5.68 -26.35
N LEU A 249 -10.33 -6.97 -26.29
CA LEU A 249 -9.51 -8.05 -26.85
C LEU A 249 -9.37 -7.98 -28.37
N ASP A 250 -10.27 -7.27 -29.05
CA ASP A 250 -10.30 -7.16 -30.52
C ASP A 250 -9.18 -6.28 -31.12
N VAL A 251 -8.42 -5.59 -30.29
CA VAL A 251 -7.40 -4.62 -30.75
C VAL A 251 -6.02 -5.26 -30.97
N ARG A 252 -5.82 -6.55 -30.65
CA ARG A 252 -4.49 -7.20 -30.77
C ARG A 252 -4.48 -8.59 -31.42
N THR A 253 -5.29 -8.84 -32.38
CA THR A 253 -5.08 -9.98 -33.30
C THR A 253 -4.26 -9.50 -34.50
N VAL A 254 -2.98 -9.22 -34.30
CA VAL A 254 -1.97 -9.09 -35.35
C VAL A 254 -0.67 -9.68 -34.83
#